data_5263b49bb4632f93f66fbca46c8ae491
#
_entry.id   5263b49bb4632f93f66fbca46c8ae491
#
_cell.length_a   1.000
_cell.length_b   1.000
_cell.length_c   1.000
_cell.angle_alpha   90.00
_cell.angle_beta   90.00
_cell.angle_gamma   90.00
#
_symmetry.space_group_name_H-M   'P 1'
#
loop_
_entity.id
_entity.type
_entity.pdbx_description
1 polymer ?
#
loop_
_entity_poly.entity_id
_entity_poly.type
_entity_poly.pdbx_seq_one_letter_code
_entity_poly.pdbx_strand_id
1 'polypeptide(L)'
;MGAVDVNGVRYGLPGGRVLLDDVVLRAGDGEHVALIGANGSGKTTLLRIIAGELRAERGTVAVDGRLLVMRQLLGADEATVRDLLVGLSSAALRDAAHELAEAEASVAADPSPGAGMRLGRAHAAWGDAGGYAAEVFWDSCTTRVLGAAYDEIADRRLATLSGGEQKRLALEALFRSDADVLVLDEPDNFLDVAGKEWLEATIAGSSKTVLFVSHDRELLARVAHKIVTIEAGDAWVHGGGFAGYHDARDARLARLDLQHRLHDEEKKRLAETLTEFRRRAQMGSDKFASRVRATKSRIERFEREPPPSRPSAQNVAMRLGGGRTGKRVVTIEGLELEGLTDPFDTEVLFGERIGVVGPNGTGKSHFLKLLAGHDIAHHGELKLGARVVPGYFSQLHEPTPSLGASDATEPGLLELMLKRGHTRGEAMASLRRYELHDCAEQPFATLSGGQQARLQILLLETSGATLLLLDEPTDNLDLVSSEALEAALDQFEGTVMAVTHDRWLMRSFDRFLVFGADCTVRESEDSELPARG
;
A
#
# COMPACT_ATOMS: atom_id res chain seq x y z
N MET A 1 21.03 9.47 18.40
CA MET A 1 19.77 9.18 19.11
C MET A 1 18.68 9.93 18.40
N GLY A 2 17.68 9.23 17.91
CA GLY A 2 16.63 9.81 17.09
C GLY A 2 15.26 9.63 17.70
N ALA A 3 14.43 10.68 17.71
CA ALA A 3 13.05 10.57 18.16
C ALA A 3 12.13 11.43 17.30
N VAL A 4 10.86 11.02 17.21
CA VAL A 4 9.81 11.80 16.54
C VAL A 4 8.66 12.00 17.53
N ASP A 5 8.24 13.25 17.69
CA ASP A 5 7.10 13.63 18.51
C ASP A 5 6.13 14.46 17.69
N VAL A 6 4.92 13.94 17.51
CA VAL A 6 3.83 14.58 16.78
C VAL A 6 2.73 14.89 17.78
N ASN A 7 2.35 16.17 17.89
CA ASN A 7 1.39 16.61 18.91
C ASN A 7 0.31 17.50 18.30
N GLY A 8 -0.93 17.01 18.32
CA GLY A 8 -2.12 17.74 17.91
C GLY A 8 -2.14 18.15 16.44
N VAL A 9 -1.54 17.34 15.55
CA VAL A 9 -1.44 17.67 14.13
C VAL A 9 -2.80 17.61 13.45
N ARG A 10 -3.13 18.73 12.80
CA ARG A 10 -4.30 18.87 11.93
C ARG A 10 -3.88 19.24 10.52
N TYR A 11 -4.51 18.60 9.53
CA TYR A 11 -4.30 18.88 8.12
C TYR A 11 -5.56 18.69 7.30
N GLY A 12 -5.93 19.70 6.50
CA GLY A 12 -7.04 19.68 5.56
C GLY A 12 -6.57 19.60 4.12
N LEU A 13 -7.34 18.90 3.29
CA LEU A 13 -7.11 18.87 1.84
C LEU A 13 -7.63 20.14 1.16
N PRO A 14 -7.06 20.54 0.00
CA PRO A 14 -7.67 21.55 -0.86
C PRO A 14 -9.13 21.16 -1.15
N GLY A 15 -10.09 22.00 -0.74
CA GLY A 15 -11.53 21.68 -0.81
C GLY A 15 -12.21 21.52 0.55
N GLY A 16 -11.47 21.68 1.67
CA GLY A 16 -12.04 21.82 3.02
C GLY A 16 -12.28 20.50 3.77
N ARG A 17 -12.00 19.32 3.17
CA ARG A 17 -12.07 18.04 3.87
C ARG A 17 -10.88 17.92 4.82
N VAL A 18 -11.16 17.77 6.11
CA VAL A 18 -10.15 17.45 7.12
C VAL A 18 -9.69 16.01 6.93
N LEU A 19 -8.39 15.82 6.77
CA LEU A 19 -7.77 14.49 6.59
C LEU A 19 -7.17 13.97 7.88
N LEU A 20 -6.51 14.85 8.65
CA LEU A 20 -5.93 14.56 9.96
C LEU A 20 -6.46 15.58 10.96
N ASP A 21 -6.90 15.14 12.13
CA ASP A 21 -7.47 15.99 13.18
C ASP A 21 -6.98 15.54 14.55
N ASP A 22 -6.16 16.35 15.19
CA ASP A 22 -5.59 16.11 16.53
C ASP A 22 -4.71 14.86 16.63
N VAL A 23 -3.92 14.56 15.58
CA VAL A 23 -3.04 13.39 15.56
C VAL A 23 -1.91 13.54 16.58
N VAL A 24 -1.80 12.54 17.46
CA VAL A 24 -0.73 12.46 18.47
C VAL A 24 -0.03 11.10 18.35
N LEU A 25 1.28 11.13 18.16
CA LEU A 25 2.11 9.93 18.19
C LEU A 25 3.53 10.26 18.63
N ARG A 26 4.20 9.26 19.21
CA ARG A 26 5.60 9.37 19.59
C ARG A 26 6.35 8.10 19.21
N ALA A 27 7.46 8.28 18.50
CA ALA A 27 8.48 7.25 18.29
C ALA A 27 9.72 7.63 19.11
N GLY A 28 10.07 6.81 20.08
CA GLY A 28 11.26 6.98 20.91
C GLY A 28 12.52 6.52 20.16
N ASP A 29 13.68 6.76 20.79
CA ASP A 29 14.97 6.35 20.26
C ASP A 29 15.03 4.82 20.02
N GLY A 30 15.40 4.41 18.81
CA GLY A 30 15.47 3.01 18.42
C GLY A 30 14.11 2.28 18.31
N GLU A 31 12.98 2.99 18.40
CA GLU A 31 11.67 2.38 18.22
C GLU A 31 11.30 2.23 16.75
N HIS A 32 10.72 1.07 16.41
CA HIS A 32 10.12 0.80 15.12
C HIS A 32 8.60 0.97 15.21
N VAL A 33 8.08 1.99 14.55
CA VAL A 33 6.66 2.37 14.61
C VAL A 33 6.02 2.17 13.26
N ALA A 34 5.05 1.26 13.18
CA ALA A 34 4.28 1.02 11.97
C ALA A 34 3.04 1.92 11.94
N LEU A 35 2.80 2.56 10.79
CA LEU A 35 1.58 3.30 10.50
C LEU A 35 0.69 2.46 9.60
N ILE A 36 -0.51 2.16 10.07
CA ILE A 36 -1.51 1.41 9.31
C ILE A 36 -2.82 2.21 9.22
N GLY A 37 -3.72 1.76 8.37
CA GLY A 37 -5.04 2.37 8.18
C GLY A 37 -5.49 2.25 6.73
N ALA A 38 -6.74 2.60 6.47
CA ALA A 38 -7.33 2.54 5.15
C ALA A 38 -6.53 3.33 4.11
N ASN A 39 -6.66 2.92 2.84
CA ASN A 39 -6.11 3.72 1.75
C ASN A 39 -6.80 5.10 1.72
N GLY A 40 -5.98 6.17 1.61
CA GLY A 40 -6.47 7.55 1.68
C GLY A 40 -6.78 8.07 3.09
N SER A 41 -6.43 7.34 4.16
CA SER A 41 -6.60 7.80 5.55
C SER A 41 -5.64 8.90 6.00
N GLY A 42 -4.59 9.18 5.20
CA GLY A 42 -3.61 10.22 5.50
C GLY A 42 -2.25 9.73 5.99
N LYS A 43 -1.94 8.43 5.91
CA LYS A 43 -0.63 7.86 6.30
C LYS A 43 0.54 8.57 5.63
N THR A 44 0.58 8.56 4.31
CA THR A 44 1.63 9.24 3.51
C THR A 44 1.65 10.75 3.77
N THR A 45 0.48 11.38 3.95
CA THR A 45 0.39 12.81 4.30
C THR A 45 1.04 13.09 5.65
N LEU A 46 0.80 12.25 6.65
CA LEU A 46 1.43 12.37 7.97
C LEU A 46 2.95 12.19 7.87
N LEU A 47 3.44 11.20 7.10
CA LEU A 47 4.87 11.02 6.86
C LEU A 47 5.49 12.26 6.20
N ARG A 48 4.82 12.88 5.21
CA ARG A 48 5.28 14.12 4.57
C ARG A 48 5.27 15.33 5.49
N ILE A 49 4.35 15.38 6.46
CA ILE A 49 4.36 16.43 7.50
C ILE A 49 5.54 16.20 8.45
N ILE A 50 5.82 14.97 8.86
CA ILE A 50 6.98 14.60 9.68
C ILE A 50 8.29 14.92 8.95
N ALA A 51 8.33 14.69 7.65
CA ALA A 51 9.46 15.02 6.77
C ALA A 51 9.66 16.54 6.56
N GLY A 52 8.72 17.37 7.01
CA GLY A 52 8.75 18.83 6.79
C GLY A 52 8.39 19.26 5.35
N GLU A 53 7.89 18.35 4.51
CA GLU A 53 7.48 18.63 3.13
C GLU A 53 6.09 19.29 3.06
N LEU A 54 5.23 18.99 4.03
CA LEU A 54 3.92 19.60 4.18
C LEU A 54 3.82 20.29 5.53
N ARG A 55 3.17 21.44 5.53
CA ARG A 55 2.93 22.20 6.77
C ARG A 55 1.57 21.86 7.35
N ALA A 56 1.54 21.43 8.61
CA ALA A 56 0.30 21.25 9.35
C ALA A 56 -0.44 22.58 9.57
N GLU A 57 -1.77 22.55 9.57
CA GLU A 57 -2.61 23.73 9.91
C GLU A 57 -2.51 24.07 11.40
N ARG A 58 -2.41 23.03 12.23
CA ARG A 58 -2.25 23.10 13.70
C ARG A 58 -1.36 21.97 14.19
N GLY A 59 -0.90 22.09 15.42
CA GLY A 59 -0.03 21.12 16.05
C GLY A 59 1.44 21.36 15.76
N THR A 60 2.26 20.47 16.29
CA THR A 60 3.72 20.55 16.17
C THR A 60 4.30 19.18 15.85
N VAL A 61 5.38 19.17 15.08
CA VAL A 61 6.23 18.00 14.85
C VAL A 61 7.64 18.37 15.29
N ALA A 62 8.19 17.56 16.17
CA ALA A 62 9.58 17.67 16.60
C ALA A 62 10.32 16.39 16.17
N VAL A 63 11.44 16.54 15.52
CA VAL A 63 12.35 15.44 15.16
C VAL A 63 13.69 15.73 15.81
N ASP A 64 14.15 14.79 16.63
CA ASP A 64 15.48 14.82 17.21
C ASP A 64 16.39 13.90 16.40
N GLY A 65 17.56 14.39 16.05
CA GLY A 65 18.48 13.68 15.17
C GLY A 65 18.27 13.94 13.67
N ARG A 66 19.08 13.26 12.88
CA ARG A 66 19.06 13.37 11.41
C ARG A 66 17.99 12.48 10.81
N LEU A 67 17.04 13.08 10.10
CA LEU A 67 15.95 12.42 9.41
C LEU A 67 16.29 12.17 7.94
N LEU A 68 16.09 10.94 7.47
CA LEU A 68 16.02 10.61 6.04
C LEU A 68 14.69 9.93 5.70
N VAL A 69 14.25 10.18 4.48
CA VAL A 69 12.92 9.75 4.00
C VAL A 69 13.08 8.93 2.74
N MET A 70 12.49 7.73 2.74
CA MET A 70 12.28 6.99 1.50
C MET A 70 10.97 7.47 0.88
N ARG A 71 11.08 8.20 -0.22
CA ARG A 71 9.93 8.61 -1.01
C ARG A 71 9.45 7.46 -1.90
N GLN A 72 8.19 7.49 -2.27
CA GLN A 72 7.70 6.63 -3.34
C GLN A 72 8.49 6.92 -4.62
N LEU A 73 9.22 5.92 -5.13
CA LEU A 73 10.14 6.05 -6.28
C LEU A 73 9.41 6.03 -7.63
N LEU A 74 8.14 6.43 -7.68
CA LEU A 74 7.32 6.36 -8.87
C LEU A 74 7.50 7.57 -9.79
N GLY A 75 7.92 7.34 -11.04
CA GLY A 75 7.52 8.18 -12.17
C GLY A 75 8.53 9.15 -12.76
N ALA A 76 9.85 8.96 -12.59
CA ALA A 76 10.81 9.67 -13.41
C ALA A 76 11.47 8.70 -14.40
N ASP A 77 10.86 8.49 -15.57
CA ASP A 77 11.37 7.59 -16.63
C ASP A 77 12.82 7.91 -17.04
N GLU A 78 13.29 9.11 -16.75
CA GLU A 78 14.64 9.58 -17.08
C GLU A 78 15.61 9.58 -15.88
N ALA A 79 15.13 9.34 -14.65
CA ALA A 79 15.98 9.37 -13.46
C ALA A 79 17.06 8.27 -13.51
N THR A 80 18.24 8.58 -12.99
CA THR A 80 19.39 7.69 -12.94
C THR A 80 19.62 7.11 -11.54
N VAL A 81 20.53 6.14 -11.43
CA VAL A 81 20.99 5.61 -10.13
C VAL A 81 21.59 6.73 -9.26
N ARG A 82 22.32 7.66 -9.87
CA ARG A 82 22.85 8.86 -9.21
C ARG A 82 21.72 9.70 -8.61
N ASP A 83 20.67 9.99 -9.39
CA ASP A 83 19.53 10.81 -8.94
C ASP A 83 18.82 10.17 -7.75
N LEU A 84 18.66 8.85 -7.76
CA LEU A 84 18.13 8.09 -6.64
C LEU A 84 18.96 8.30 -5.37
N LEU A 85 20.27 8.05 -5.43
CA LEU A 85 21.15 8.10 -4.26
C LEU A 85 21.35 9.52 -3.74
N VAL A 86 21.46 10.51 -4.64
CA VAL A 86 21.45 11.94 -4.29
C VAL A 86 20.14 12.32 -3.62
N GLY A 87 19.00 11.86 -4.18
CA GLY A 87 17.66 12.14 -3.61
C GLY A 87 17.46 11.65 -2.18
N LEU A 88 18.14 10.56 -1.81
CA LEU A 88 18.12 9.96 -0.46
C LEU A 88 19.11 10.64 0.50
N SER A 89 19.91 11.58 0.03
CA SER A 89 20.97 12.21 0.82
C SER A 89 20.49 13.47 1.54
N SER A 90 21.39 14.12 2.29
CA SER A 90 21.10 15.38 2.98
C SER A 90 20.74 16.52 2.01
N ALA A 91 20.03 17.53 2.49
CA ALA A 91 19.71 18.71 1.69
C ALA A 91 20.98 19.38 1.12
N ALA A 92 22.01 19.56 1.95
CA ALA A 92 23.29 20.15 1.53
C ALA A 92 23.96 19.35 0.37
N LEU A 93 23.91 18.01 0.44
CA LEU A 93 24.49 17.17 -0.62
C LEU A 93 23.66 17.23 -1.90
N ARG A 94 22.33 17.28 -1.79
CA ARG A 94 21.43 17.47 -2.96
C ARG A 94 21.66 18.79 -3.66
N ASP A 95 21.76 19.89 -2.88
CA ASP A 95 22.00 21.21 -3.42
C ASP A 95 23.36 21.28 -4.13
N ALA A 96 24.42 20.73 -3.52
CA ALA A 96 25.74 20.65 -4.11
C ALA A 96 25.80 19.79 -5.38
N ALA A 97 25.05 18.68 -5.42
CA ALA A 97 24.91 17.83 -6.61
C ALA A 97 24.25 18.58 -7.76
N HIS A 98 23.18 19.35 -7.47
CA HIS A 98 22.49 20.17 -8.46
C HIS A 98 23.41 21.26 -9.03
N GLU A 99 24.13 22.00 -8.17
CA GLU A 99 25.11 23.00 -8.60
C GLU A 99 26.22 22.40 -9.48
N LEU A 100 26.68 21.18 -9.12
CA LEU A 100 27.70 20.47 -9.90
C LEU A 100 27.17 20.10 -11.29
N ALA A 101 26.00 19.50 -11.36
CA ALA A 101 25.37 19.10 -12.63
C ALA A 101 25.11 20.32 -13.55
N GLU A 102 24.63 21.44 -13.00
CA GLU A 102 24.44 22.69 -13.77
C GLU A 102 25.78 23.25 -14.28
N ALA A 103 26.82 23.21 -13.47
CA ALA A 103 28.15 23.70 -13.86
C ALA A 103 28.78 22.81 -14.93
N GLU A 104 28.64 21.48 -14.85
CA GLU A 104 29.06 20.52 -15.87
C GLU A 104 28.32 20.76 -17.20
N ALA A 105 27.00 20.89 -17.16
CA ALA A 105 26.19 21.20 -18.33
C ALA A 105 26.58 22.55 -18.98
N SER A 106 26.90 23.57 -18.17
CA SER A 106 27.36 24.87 -18.64
C SER A 106 28.69 24.80 -19.36
N VAL A 107 29.64 24.01 -18.86
CA VAL A 107 30.95 23.82 -19.52
C VAL A 107 30.81 23.00 -20.82
N ALA A 108 29.94 22.00 -20.82
CA ALA A 108 29.62 21.20 -22.01
C ALA A 108 28.98 22.05 -23.14
N ALA A 109 28.14 23.03 -22.78
CA ALA A 109 27.47 23.93 -23.74
C ALA A 109 28.40 25.05 -24.25
N ASP A 110 29.21 25.65 -23.37
CA ASP A 110 30.15 26.75 -23.69
C ASP A 110 31.40 26.66 -22.80
N PRO A 111 32.53 26.11 -23.30
CA PRO A 111 33.77 25.97 -22.55
C PRO A 111 34.50 27.31 -22.37
N SER A 112 33.91 28.25 -21.69
CA SER A 112 34.49 29.55 -21.34
C SER A 112 35.28 29.51 -20.02
N PRO A 113 36.27 30.40 -19.82
CA PRO A 113 36.99 30.50 -18.53
C PRO A 113 36.05 30.72 -17.35
N GLY A 114 34.95 31.45 -17.56
CA GLY A 114 33.92 31.67 -16.54
C GLY A 114 33.16 30.40 -16.19
N ALA A 115 32.82 29.56 -17.16
CA ALA A 115 32.20 28.25 -16.93
C ALA A 115 33.15 27.30 -16.19
N GLY A 116 34.46 27.29 -16.57
CA GLY A 116 35.46 26.50 -15.85
C GLY A 116 35.65 26.91 -14.38
N MET A 117 35.61 28.22 -14.08
CA MET A 117 35.66 28.69 -12.68
C MET A 117 34.39 28.30 -11.88
N ARG A 118 33.19 28.30 -12.51
CA ARG A 118 31.96 27.81 -11.86
C ARG A 118 32.09 26.32 -11.55
N LEU A 119 32.54 25.51 -12.49
CA LEU A 119 32.78 24.08 -12.28
C LEU A 119 33.76 23.83 -11.13
N GLY A 120 34.86 24.56 -11.07
CA GLY A 120 35.82 24.44 -9.96
C GLY A 120 35.20 24.77 -8.58
N ARG A 121 34.30 25.78 -8.51
CA ARG A 121 33.59 26.10 -7.28
C ARG A 121 32.55 25.03 -6.93
N ALA A 122 31.84 24.50 -7.92
CA ALA A 122 30.86 23.43 -7.70
C ALA A 122 31.53 22.14 -7.20
N HIS A 123 32.71 21.78 -7.73
CA HIS A 123 33.50 20.67 -7.18
C HIS A 123 33.96 20.90 -5.74
N ALA A 124 34.32 22.14 -5.39
CA ALA A 124 34.67 22.47 -4.00
C ALA A 124 33.44 22.34 -3.09
N ALA A 125 32.28 22.89 -3.51
CA ALA A 125 31.03 22.74 -2.77
C ALA A 125 30.61 21.28 -2.60
N TRP A 126 30.77 20.46 -3.65
CA TRP A 126 30.56 19.01 -3.59
C TRP A 126 31.44 18.33 -2.55
N GLY A 127 32.75 18.65 -2.55
CA GLY A 127 33.69 18.15 -1.54
C GLY A 127 33.31 18.59 -0.12
N ASP A 128 32.99 19.88 0.07
CA ASP A 128 32.61 20.45 1.37
C ASP A 128 31.29 19.83 1.92
N ALA A 129 30.35 19.50 1.04
CA ALA A 129 29.11 18.79 1.37
C ALA A 129 29.34 17.29 1.64
N GLY A 130 30.55 16.75 1.46
CA GLY A 130 30.89 15.35 1.67
C GLY A 130 30.60 14.46 0.46
N GLY A 131 30.48 15.03 -0.75
CA GLY A 131 30.09 14.31 -1.96
C GLY A 131 31.01 13.15 -2.31
N TYR A 132 32.33 13.34 -2.26
CA TYR A 132 33.29 12.26 -2.55
C TYR A 132 33.22 11.12 -1.53
N ALA A 133 32.92 11.41 -0.26
CA ALA A 133 32.69 10.38 0.75
C ALA A 133 31.37 9.64 0.50
N ALA A 134 30.36 10.36 0.01
CA ALA A 134 29.08 9.77 -0.38
C ALA A 134 29.23 8.84 -1.60
N GLU A 135 30.04 9.17 -2.60
CA GLU A 135 30.32 8.31 -3.76
C GLU A 135 30.96 6.98 -3.35
N VAL A 136 31.94 7.00 -2.43
CA VAL A 136 32.54 5.77 -1.88
C VAL A 136 31.50 4.94 -1.12
N PHE A 137 30.63 5.59 -0.37
CA PHE A 137 29.53 4.93 0.31
C PHE A 137 28.54 4.32 -0.68
N TRP A 138 28.14 5.05 -1.72
CA TRP A 138 27.24 4.58 -2.78
C TRP A 138 27.83 3.42 -3.56
N ASP A 139 29.14 3.44 -3.85
CA ASP A 139 29.86 2.34 -4.48
C ASP A 139 29.68 1.04 -3.67
N SER A 140 29.82 1.12 -2.36
CA SER A 140 29.59 -0.03 -1.49
C SER A 140 28.12 -0.53 -1.50
N CYS A 141 27.14 0.36 -1.68
CA CYS A 141 25.73 -0.01 -1.78
C CYS A 141 25.40 -0.64 -3.14
N THR A 142 25.87 -0.04 -4.24
CA THR A 142 25.63 -0.54 -5.60
C THR A 142 26.31 -1.89 -5.84
N THR A 143 27.56 -2.05 -5.39
CA THR A 143 28.27 -3.32 -5.48
C THR A 143 27.52 -4.43 -4.71
N ARG A 144 27.00 -4.13 -3.53
CA ARG A 144 26.27 -5.12 -2.71
C ARG A 144 24.92 -5.51 -3.30
N VAL A 145 24.18 -4.56 -3.88
CA VAL A 145 22.80 -4.79 -4.34
C VAL A 145 22.77 -5.20 -5.82
N LEU A 146 23.58 -4.53 -6.65
CA LEU A 146 23.54 -4.69 -8.11
C LEU A 146 24.76 -5.42 -8.68
N GLY A 147 25.77 -5.71 -7.83
CA GLY A 147 27.01 -6.38 -8.26
C GLY A 147 27.91 -5.54 -9.16
N ALA A 148 27.71 -4.22 -9.22
CA ALA A 148 28.43 -3.31 -10.09
C ALA A 148 28.93 -2.08 -9.32
N ALA A 149 30.10 -1.55 -9.73
CA ALA A 149 30.68 -0.34 -9.15
C ALA A 149 29.81 0.88 -9.48
N TYR A 150 29.76 1.86 -8.55
CA TYR A 150 28.96 3.06 -8.73
C TYR A 150 29.32 3.83 -10.00
N ASP A 151 30.59 4.00 -10.29
CA ASP A 151 31.07 4.72 -11.48
C ASP A 151 30.59 4.10 -12.79
N GLU A 152 30.34 2.78 -12.81
CA GLU A 152 29.86 2.06 -14.01
C GLU A 152 28.38 2.25 -14.26
N ILE A 153 27.60 2.49 -13.18
CA ILE A 153 26.14 2.48 -13.24
C ILE A 153 25.49 3.79 -12.79
N ALA A 154 26.27 4.79 -12.38
CA ALA A 154 25.72 6.06 -11.86
C ALA A 154 24.71 6.71 -12.82
N ASP A 155 25.01 6.70 -14.12
CA ASP A 155 24.19 7.28 -15.18
C ASP A 155 23.20 6.27 -15.81
N ARG A 156 23.15 5.04 -15.29
CA ARG A 156 22.16 4.04 -15.70
C ARG A 156 20.76 4.49 -15.32
N ARG A 157 19.82 4.44 -16.27
CA ARG A 157 18.42 4.80 -16.01
C ARG A 157 17.77 3.84 -15.02
N LEU A 158 17.06 4.36 -14.03
CA LEU A 158 16.32 3.55 -13.05
C LEU A 158 15.31 2.62 -13.72
N ALA A 159 14.64 3.07 -14.79
CA ALA A 159 13.71 2.25 -15.55
C ALA A 159 14.31 0.93 -16.10
N THR A 160 15.64 0.81 -16.16
CA THR A 160 16.32 -0.43 -16.56
C THR A 160 16.59 -1.39 -15.40
N LEU A 161 16.34 -0.96 -14.16
CA LEU A 161 16.38 -1.79 -12.97
C LEU A 161 14.96 -2.27 -12.64
N SER A 162 14.85 -3.48 -12.13
CA SER A 162 13.57 -3.94 -11.58
C SER A 162 13.14 -3.08 -10.38
N GLY A 163 11.84 -2.98 -10.14
CA GLY A 163 11.31 -2.24 -8.98
C GLY A 163 11.90 -2.73 -7.66
N GLY A 164 12.13 -4.04 -7.53
CA GLY A 164 12.78 -4.65 -6.37
C GLY A 164 14.25 -4.22 -6.19
N GLU A 165 15.05 -4.14 -7.29
CA GLU A 165 16.44 -3.67 -7.25
C GLU A 165 16.51 -2.20 -6.85
N GLN A 166 15.66 -1.35 -7.45
CA GLN A 166 15.56 0.07 -7.08
C GLN A 166 15.27 0.25 -5.59
N LYS A 167 14.25 -0.49 -5.10
CA LYS A 167 13.81 -0.43 -3.72
C LYS A 167 14.90 -0.91 -2.76
N ARG A 168 15.54 -2.04 -3.08
CA ARG A 168 16.61 -2.61 -2.28
C ARG A 168 17.83 -1.70 -2.21
N LEU A 169 18.19 -1.04 -3.32
CA LEU A 169 19.28 -0.05 -3.35
C LEU A 169 18.97 1.16 -2.46
N ALA A 170 17.74 1.69 -2.56
CA ALA A 170 17.31 2.80 -1.74
C ALA A 170 17.34 2.45 -0.24
N LEU A 171 16.81 1.29 0.14
CA LEU A 171 16.79 0.82 1.53
C LEU A 171 18.21 0.56 2.06
N GLU A 172 19.09 -0.10 1.27
CA GLU A 172 20.48 -0.32 1.67
C GLU A 172 21.19 1.00 1.95
N ALA A 173 21.01 2.02 1.08
CA ALA A 173 21.58 3.34 1.29
C ALA A 173 21.03 4.04 2.55
N LEU A 174 19.72 3.94 2.82
CA LEU A 174 19.09 4.56 3.99
C LEU A 174 19.53 3.90 5.31
N PHE A 175 19.51 2.56 5.38
CA PHE A 175 19.86 1.86 6.62
C PHE A 175 21.33 1.97 6.99
N ARG A 176 22.21 2.08 6.00
CA ARG A 176 23.67 2.25 6.23
C ARG A 176 24.11 3.71 6.34
N SER A 177 23.21 4.68 6.07
CA SER A 177 23.51 6.11 6.27
C SER A 177 23.77 6.46 7.75
N ASP A 178 24.17 7.68 8.00
CA ASP A 178 24.33 8.25 9.34
C ASP A 178 23.04 8.88 9.90
N ALA A 179 21.88 8.56 9.33
CA ALA A 179 20.59 9.00 9.85
C ALA A 179 20.27 8.35 11.20
N ASP A 180 19.64 9.13 12.08
CA ASP A 180 19.09 8.64 13.36
C ASP A 180 17.65 8.17 13.22
N VAL A 181 16.89 8.80 12.29
CA VAL A 181 15.47 8.56 12.04
C VAL A 181 15.26 8.23 10.57
N LEU A 182 14.55 7.15 10.29
CA LEU A 182 14.11 6.77 8.96
C LEU A 182 12.59 6.83 8.86
N VAL A 183 12.10 7.43 7.78
CA VAL A 183 10.68 7.43 7.41
C VAL A 183 10.53 6.67 6.09
N LEU A 184 9.78 5.57 6.12
CA LEU A 184 9.65 4.65 5.00
C LEU A 184 8.17 4.53 4.60
N ASP A 185 7.87 4.83 3.34
CA ASP A 185 6.51 4.67 2.80
C ASP A 185 6.46 3.41 1.93
N GLU A 186 5.75 2.38 2.42
CA GLU A 186 5.60 1.06 1.79
C GLU A 186 6.95 0.46 1.35
N PRO A 187 7.90 0.22 2.30
CA PRO A 187 9.23 -0.29 1.98
C PRO A 187 9.24 -1.71 1.43
N ASP A 188 8.21 -2.49 1.69
CA ASP A 188 8.02 -3.88 1.30
C ASP A 188 7.47 -4.08 -0.12
N ASN A 189 6.86 -3.05 -0.74
CA ASN A 189 6.33 -3.13 -2.09
C ASN A 189 7.44 -3.41 -3.11
N PHE A 190 7.13 -4.24 -4.12
CA PHE A 190 8.04 -4.71 -5.18
C PHE A 190 9.16 -5.64 -4.72
N LEU A 191 9.24 -5.98 -3.44
CA LEU A 191 10.19 -6.96 -2.93
C LEU A 191 9.61 -8.37 -3.04
N ASP A 192 10.41 -9.30 -3.56
CA ASP A 192 10.10 -10.72 -3.47
C ASP A 192 10.24 -11.23 -2.01
N VAL A 193 9.89 -12.48 -1.75
CA VAL A 193 9.92 -13.05 -0.39
C VAL A 193 11.31 -12.90 0.25
N ALA A 194 12.37 -13.18 -0.50
CA ALA A 194 13.74 -13.03 0.00
C ALA A 194 14.11 -11.56 0.30
N GLY A 195 13.61 -10.63 -0.53
CA GLY A 195 13.76 -9.19 -0.31
C GLY A 195 13.01 -8.71 0.94
N LYS A 196 11.82 -9.23 1.19
CA LYS A 196 11.03 -8.93 2.40
C LYS A 196 11.71 -9.47 3.66
N GLU A 197 12.22 -10.70 3.63
CA GLU A 197 12.98 -11.28 4.75
C GLU A 197 14.27 -10.50 5.05
N TRP A 198 14.97 -10.07 4.02
CA TRP A 198 16.12 -9.19 4.17
C TRP A 198 15.73 -7.84 4.81
N LEU A 199 14.61 -7.24 4.38
CA LEU A 199 14.10 -5.98 4.96
C LEU A 199 13.77 -6.14 6.44
N GLU A 200 13.08 -7.21 6.81
CA GLU A 200 12.75 -7.56 8.20
C GLU A 200 14.00 -7.67 9.06
N ALA A 201 14.98 -8.46 8.61
CA ALA A 201 16.26 -8.61 9.30
C ALA A 201 17.00 -7.27 9.43
N THR A 202 16.95 -6.43 8.38
CA THR A 202 17.58 -5.12 8.36
C THR A 202 16.92 -4.16 9.34
N ILE A 203 15.58 -4.09 9.38
CA ILE A 203 14.85 -3.24 10.35
C ILE A 203 15.10 -3.76 11.76
N ALA A 204 14.90 -5.07 12.01
CA ALA A 204 15.05 -5.68 13.34
C ALA A 204 16.48 -5.51 13.91
N GLY A 205 17.50 -5.52 13.05
CA GLY A 205 18.89 -5.30 13.44
C GLY A 205 19.30 -3.84 13.56
N SER A 206 18.43 -2.89 13.22
CA SER A 206 18.74 -1.45 13.22
C SER A 206 18.53 -0.83 14.59
N SER A 207 19.49 -0.01 15.02
CA SER A 207 19.33 0.85 16.21
C SER A 207 18.67 2.21 15.91
N LYS A 208 18.31 2.47 14.65
CA LYS A 208 17.66 3.72 14.22
C LYS A 208 16.19 3.72 14.63
N THR A 209 15.63 4.90 14.83
CA THR A 209 14.17 5.05 14.93
C THR A 209 13.57 4.95 13.53
N VAL A 210 12.64 4.01 13.34
CA VAL A 210 12.03 3.75 12.04
C VAL A 210 10.53 3.96 12.11
N LEU A 211 10.01 4.93 11.35
CA LEU A 211 8.59 5.07 11.08
C LEU A 211 8.30 4.51 9.69
N PHE A 212 7.39 3.56 9.58
CA PHE A 212 7.08 2.98 8.29
C PHE A 212 5.58 2.74 8.09
N VAL A 213 5.14 2.90 6.86
CA VAL A 213 3.81 2.47 6.41
C VAL A 213 3.98 1.10 5.76
N SER A 214 3.20 0.12 6.17
CA SER A 214 3.15 -1.18 5.50
C SER A 214 1.78 -1.84 5.71
N HIS A 215 1.44 -2.72 4.78
CA HIS A 215 0.30 -3.61 4.84
C HIS A 215 0.71 -5.08 4.95
N ASP A 216 2.03 -5.36 4.92
CA ASP A 216 2.58 -6.71 5.10
C ASP A 216 2.52 -7.13 6.56
N ARG A 217 1.64 -8.07 6.86
CA ARG A 217 1.37 -8.56 8.22
C ARG A 217 2.58 -9.25 8.86
N GLU A 218 3.41 -9.92 8.06
CA GLU A 218 4.62 -10.57 8.57
C GLU A 218 5.67 -9.54 8.96
N LEU A 219 5.87 -8.51 8.13
CA LEU A 219 6.73 -7.37 8.47
C LEU A 219 6.24 -6.69 9.75
N LEU A 220 4.93 -6.39 9.85
CA LEU A 220 4.35 -5.80 11.05
C LEU A 220 4.57 -6.67 12.29
N ALA A 221 4.37 -7.99 12.17
CA ALA A 221 4.51 -8.93 13.27
C ALA A 221 5.95 -9.07 13.77
N ARG A 222 6.92 -9.03 12.85
CA ARG A 222 8.33 -9.25 13.19
C ARG A 222 9.07 -8.02 13.66
N VAL A 223 8.73 -6.83 13.15
CA VAL A 223 9.56 -5.64 13.39
C VAL A 223 8.85 -4.50 14.10
N ALA A 224 7.52 -4.42 14.12
CA ALA A 224 6.81 -3.31 14.74
C ALA A 224 6.79 -3.43 16.27
N HIS A 225 7.38 -2.46 16.96
CA HIS A 225 7.27 -2.31 18.41
C HIS A 225 5.95 -1.65 18.81
N LYS A 226 5.47 -0.71 17.98
CA LYS A 226 4.20 -0.01 18.12
C LYS A 226 3.47 0.04 16.79
N ILE A 227 2.15 0.02 16.86
CA ILE A 227 1.27 0.22 15.70
C ILE A 227 0.44 1.47 15.94
N VAL A 228 0.47 2.37 14.96
CA VAL A 228 -0.35 3.57 14.92
C VAL A 228 -1.36 3.43 13.81
N THR A 229 -2.63 3.34 14.16
CA THR A 229 -3.73 3.25 13.19
C THR A 229 -4.28 4.64 12.93
N ILE A 230 -4.23 5.08 11.66
CA ILE A 230 -4.85 6.34 11.21
C ILE A 230 -6.25 6.02 10.70
N GLU A 231 -7.27 6.47 11.43
CA GLU A 231 -8.66 6.25 11.07
C GLU A 231 -9.55 7.41 11.55
N ALA A 232 -10.53 7.79 10.75
CA ALA A 232 -11.45 8.90 11.01
C ALA A 232 -10.75 10.26 11.29
N GLY A 233 -9.54 10.44 10.76
CA GLY A 233 -8.72 11.64 10.97
C GLY A 233 -7.90 11.64 12.25
N ASP A 234 -8.07 10.66 13.14
CA ASP A 234 -7.39 10.50 14.42
C ASP A 234 -6.32 9.41 14.34
N ALA A 235 -5.43 9.37 15.33
CA ALA A 235 -4.39 8.36 15.48
C ALA A 235 -4.61 7.54 16.76
N TRP A 236 -4.71 6.24 16.60
CA TRP A 236 -4.74 5.32 17.73
C TRP A 236 -3.45 4.54 17.84
N VAL A 237 -2.81 4.62 18.99
CA VAL A 237 -1.53 3.96 19.26
C VAL A 237 -1.77 2.66 20.04
N HIS A 238 -1.30 1.54 19.49
CA HIS A 238 -1.23 0.24 20.15
C HIS A 238 0.24 -0.10 20.43
N GLY A 239 0.58 -0.22 21.73
CA GLY A 239 1.92 -0.59 22.17
C GLY A 239 1.98 -2.08 22.52
N GLY A 240 2.41 -2.94 21.63
CA GLY A 240 2.48 -4.38 21.90
C GLY A 240 2.72 -5.22 20.63
N GLY A 241 3.09 -4.55 19.54
CA GLY A 241 3.32 -5.21 18.26
C GLY A 241 2.02 -5.68 17.60
N PHE A 242 2.15 -6.43 16.50
CA PHE A 242 1.01 -6.84 15.68
C PHE A 242 0.21 -8.00 16.27
N ALA A 243 0.84 -8.89 17.04
CA ALA A 243 0.18 -10.11 17.57
C ALA A 243 -1.08 -9.83 18.41
N GLY A 244 -1.10 -8.74 19.19
CA GLY A 244 -2.26 -8.34 19.99
C GLY A 244 -3.14 -7.26 19.36
N TYR A 245 -2.83 -6.85 18.14
CA TYR A 245 -3.45 -5.70 17.50
C TYR A 245 -4.95 -5.90 17.25
N HIS A 246 -5.36 -7.04 16.69
CA HIS A 246 -6.76 -7.33 16.35
C HIS A 246 -7.65 -7.34 17.60
N ASP A 247 -7.25 -8.05 18.65
CA ASP A 247 -8.00 -8.09 19.91
C ASP A 247 -8.12 -6.69 20.54
N ALA A 248 -7.04 -5.92 20.52
CA ALA A 248 -7.03 -4.56 21.05
C ALA A 248 -7.90 -3.62 20.21
N ARG A 249 -7.92 -3.79 18.89
CA ARG A 249 -8.79 -3.04 17.97
C ARG A 249 -10.26 -3.34 18.22
N ASP A 250 -10.62 -4.61 18.34
CA ASP A 250 -11.99 -5.04 18.60
C ASP A 250 -12.48 -4.53 19.95
N ALA A 251 -11.66 -4.61 20.99
CA ALA A 251 -11.95 -4.03 22.29
C ALA A 251 -12.15 -2.51 22.24
N ARG A 252 -11.34 -1.81 21.42
CA ARG A 252 -11.49 -0.36 21.19
C ARG A 252 -12.82 -0.05 20.49
N LEU A 253 -13.13 -0.75 19.40
CA LEU A 253 -14.37 -0.54 18.64
C LEU A 253 -15.60 -0.79 19.52
N ALA A 254 -15.62 -1.87 20.29
CA ALA A 254 -16.70 -2.16 21.24
C ALA A 254 -16.87 -1.05 22.29
N ARG A 255 -15.76 -0.47 22.77
CA ARG A 255 -15.79 0.67 23.72
C ARG A 255 -16.35 1.93 23.07
N LEU A 256 -15.93 2.24 21.84
CA LEU A 256 -16.47 3.39 21.09
C LEU A 256 -17.97 3.22 20.83
N ASP A 257 -18.41 2.03 20.44
CA ASP A 257 -19.83 1.72 20.25
C ASP A 257 -20.65 1.88 21.52
N LEU A 258 -20.11 1.48 22.66
CA LEU A 258 -20.77 1.70 23.95
C LEU A 258 -20.86 3.21 24.27
N GLN A 259 -19.79 3.96 24.08
CA GLN A 259 -19.78 5.41 24.31
C GLN A 259 -20.83 6.13 23.45
N HIS A 260 -20.92 5.79 22.16
CA HIS A 260 -21.93 6.36 21.27
C HIS A 260 -23.35 6.00 21.69
N ARG A 261 -23.61 4.73 22.05
CA ARG A 261 -24.93 4.32 22.56
C ARG A 261 -25.32 5.11 23.81
N LEU A 262 -24.44 5.22 24.79
CA LEU A 262 -24.70 5.99 26.02
C LEU A 262 -24.93 7.48 25.73
N HIS A 263 -24.17 8.05 24.78
CA HIS A 263 -24.37 9.43 24.34
C HIS A 263 -25.74 9.63 23.68
N ASP A 264 -26.13 8.74 22.77
CA ASP A 264 -27.44 8.81 22.10
C ASP A 264 -28.61 8.63 23.09
N GLU A 265 -28.48 7.72 24.06
CA GLU A 265 -29.46 7.53 25.12
C GLU A 265 -29.59 8.79 25.99
N GLU A 266 -28.47 9.41 26.40
CA GLU A 266 -28.54 10.65 27.20
C GLU A 266 -29.11 11.81 26.38
N LYS A 267 -28.75 11.93 25.09
CA LYS A 267 -29.33 12.93 24.17
C LYS A 267 -30.84 12.76 24.08
N LYS A 268 -31.33 11.54 23.90
CA LYS A 268 -32.76 11.22 23.86
C LYS A 268 -33.44 11.58 25.17
N ARG A 269 -32.87 11.20 26.32
CA ARG A 269 -33.37 11.52 27.64
C ARG A 269 -33.50 13.03 27.89
N LEU A 270 -32.49 13.79 27.50
CA LEU A 270 -32.48 15.26 27.59
C LEU A 270 -33.58 15.89 26.70
N ALA A 271 -33.76 15.38 25.48
CA ALA A 271 -34.77 15.84 24.54
C ALA A 271 -36.22 15.56 25.07
N GLU A 272 -36.44 14.38 25.63
CA GLU A 272 -37.71 14.00 26.26
C GLU A 272 -38.00 14.90 27.48
N THR A 273 -37.01 15.14 28.33
CA THR A 273 -37.09 16.05 29.48
C THR A 273 -37.45 17.47 29.06
N LEU A 274 -36.79 17.97 27.97
CA LEU A 274 -37.09 19.29 27.43
C LEU A 274 -38.52 19.40 26.91
N THR A 275 -38.98 18.37 26.21
CA THR A 275 -40.35 18.30 25.67
C THR A 275 -41.40 18.31 26.80
N GLU A 276 -41.16 17.54 27.85
CA GLU A 276 -42.04 17.52 29.03
C GLU A 276 -42.07 18.87 29.74
N PHE A 277 -40.93 19.52 29.95
CA PHE A 277 -40.87 20.84 30.56
C PHE A 277 -41.53 21.92 29.70
N ARG A 278 -41.41 21.85 28.36
CA ARG A 278 -42.13 22.74 27.44
C ARG A 278 -43.65 22.60 27.57
N ARG A 279 -44.15 21.36 27.59
CA ARG A 279 -45.58 21.08 27.76
C ARG A 279 -46.11 21.67 29.07
N ARG A 280 -45.36 21.49 30.18
CA ARG A 280 -45.76 22.04 31.49
C ARG A 280 -45.66 23.57 31.57
N ALA A 281 -44.70 24.17 30.91
CA ALA A 281 -44.57 25.63 30.82
C ALA A 281 -45.74 26.27 30.07
N GLN A 282 -46.23 25.64 28.99
CA GLN A 282 -47.40 26.09 28.24
C GLN A 282 -48.70 26.08 29.08
N MET A 283 -48.76 25.30 30.16
CA MET A 283 -49.84 25.27 31.11
C MET A 283 -49.78 26.37 32.19
N GLY A 284 -48.93 27.41 31.98
CA GLY A 284 -48.92 28.63 32.78
C GLY A 284 -48.03 28.64 34.03
N SER A 285 -46.97 27.84 34.08
CA SER A 285 -46.09 27.76 35.25
C SER A 285 -44.70 28.36 34.95
N ASP A 286 -44.41 29.55 35.47
CA ASP A 286 -43.11 30.25 35.35
C ASP A 286 -41.90 29.41 35.82
N LYS A 287 -42.12 28.52 36.79
CA LYS A 287 -41.12 27.61 37.32
C LYS A 287 -40.60 26.64 36.23
N PHE A 288 -41.45 26.22 35.29
CA PHE A 288 -41.04 25.35 34.19
C PHE A 288 -40.40 26.11 33.04
N ALA A 289 -40.70 27.41 32.85
CA ALA A 289 -40.01 28.25 31.88
C ALA A 289 -38.51 28.40 32.18
N SER A 290 -38.14 28.53 33.47
CA SER A 290 -36.73 28.55 33.88
C SER A 290 -36.03 27.19 33.68
N ARG A 291 -36.74 26.06 33.93
CA ARG A 291 -36.23 24.71 33.69
C ARG A 291 -36.04 24.42 32.20
N VAL A 292 -36.91 24.91 31.33
CA VAL A 292 -36.74 24.82 29.86
C VAL A 292 -35.45 25.50 29.43
N ARG A 293 -35.13 26.70 29.93
CA ARG A 293 -33.89 27.41 29.61
C ARG A 293 -32.66 26.63 30.11
N ALA A 294 -32.68 26.15 31.36
CA ALA A 294 -31.59 25.38 31.94
C ALA A 294 -31.34 24.07 31.17
N THR A 295 -32.42 23.36 30.79
CA THR A 295 -32.28 22.11 30.00
C THR A 295 -31.77 22.37 28.59
N LYS A 296 -32.16 23.48 27.92
CA LYS A 296 -31.59 23.89 26.64
C LYS A 296 -30.08 24.13 26.74
N SER A 297 -29.66 24.94 27.73
CA SER A 297 -28.23 25.18 27.94
C SER A 297 -27.44 23.90 28.25
N ARG A 298 -28.06 22.92 28.93
CA ARG A 298 -27.43 21.61 29.17
C ARG A 298 -27.30 20.81 27.88
N ILE A 299 -28.30 20.80 26.99
CA ILE A 299 -28.25 20.16 25.68
C ILE A 299 -27.17 20.82 24.83
N GLU A 300 -27.14 22.15 24.76
CA GLU A 300 -26.12 22.89 24.01
C GLU A 300 -24.69 22.58 24.48
N ARG A 301 -24.49 22.43 25.80
CA ARG A 301 -23.20 22.03 26.36
C ARG A 301 -22.86 20.57 25.97
N PHE A 302 -23.85 19.68 26.11
CA PHE A 302 -23.68 18.26 25.76
C PHE A 302 -23.37 18.05 24.28
N GLU A 303 -23.97 18.84 23.39
CA GLU A 303 -23.68 18.79 21.93
C GLU A 303 -22.32 19.39 21.54
N ARG A 304 -21.70 20.19 22.41
CA ARG A 304 -20.33 20.71 22.20
C ARG A 304 -19.24 19.67 22.47
N GLU A 305 -19.57 18.63 23.21
CA GLU A 305 -18.66 17.54 23.57
C GLU A 305 -19.19 16.22 22.96
N PRO A 306 -19.10 16.07 21.64
CA PRO A 306 -19.52 14.82 20.98
C PRO A 306 -18.60 13.67 21.40
N PRO A 307 -19.07 12.42 21.37
CA PRO A 307 -18.22 11.27 21.58
C PRO A 307 -17.12 11.22 20.51
N PRO A 308 -15.98 10.53 20.77
CA PRO A 308 -14.91 10.35 19.80
C PRO A 308 -15.47 9.84 18.47
N SER A 309 -14.88 10.30 17.37
CA SER A 309 -15.30 9.88 16.02
C SER A 309 -15.28 8.36 15.89
N ARG A 310 -16.34 7.78 15.34
CA ARG A 310 -16.31 6.38 14.95
C ARG A 310 -15.44 6.23 13.70
N PRO A 311 -14.50 5.28 13.68
CA PRO A 311 -14.00 4.81 12.41
C PRO A 311 -15.18 4.41 11.54
N SER A 312 -15.21 4.83 10.28
CA SER A 312 -16.15 4.22 9.34
C SER A 312 -15.83 2.73 9.32
N ALA A 313 -16.80 1.91 9.73
CA ALA A 313 -16.62 0.48 9.63
C ALA A 313 -16.33 0.16 8.17
N GLN A 314 -15.07 -0.19 7.86
CA GLN A 314 -14.74 -0.76 6.56
C GLN A 314 -15.39 -2.15 6.53
N ASN A 315 -16.57 -2.23 5.97
CA ASN A 315 -17.29 -3.48 5.75
C ASN A 315 -17.13 -3.90 4.29
N VAL A 316 -15.89 -4.11 3.86
CA VAL A 316 -15.63 -4.71 2.56
C VAL A 316 -16.06 -6.18 2.68
N ALA A 317 -17.21 -6.53 2.09
CA ALA A 317 -17.70 -7.90 2.05
C ALA A 317 -17.56 -8.45 0.63
N MET A 318 -16.44 -9.11 0.37
CA MET A 318 -16.17 -9.78 -0.91
C MET A 318 -16.90 -11.12 -0.96
N ARG A 319 -17.48 -11.47 -2.11
CA ARG A 319 -18.22 -12.72 -2.34
C ARG A 319 -17.78 -13.30 -3.66
N LEU A 320 -16.80 -14.17 -3.65
CA LEU A 320 -16.37 -14.88 -4.84
C LEU A 320 -17.26 -16.13 -5.00
N GLY A 321 -18.11 -16.13 -6.03
CA GLY A 321 -18.90 -17.28 -6.41
C GLY A 321 -18.07 -18.20 -7.30
N GLY A 322 -18.10 -19.50 -7.04
CA GLY A 322 -17.47 -20.50 -7.89
C GLY A 322 -18.51 -21.31 -8.66
N GLY A 323 -18.05 -22.30 -9.41
CA GLY A 323 -18.90 -23.22 -10.14
C GLY A 323 -18.17 -24.54 -10.42
N ARG A 324 -18.90 -25.63 -10.53
CA ARG A 324 -18.29 -26.94 -10.81
C ARG A 324 -17.80 -27.03 -12.25
N THR A 325 -16.54 -27.43 -12.42
CA THR A 325 -15.90 -27.75 -13.70
C THR A 325 -15.70 -29.26 -13.85
N GLY A 326 -14.98 -29.71 -14.89
CA GLY A 326 -14.42 -31.04 -14.96
C GLY A 326 -13.37 -31.27 -13.85
N LYS A 327 -12.99 -32.53 -13.63
CA LYS A 327 -11.98 -32.88 -12.62
C LYS A 327 -10.63 -32.21 -12.91
N ARG A 328 -10.22 -32.16 -14.18
CA ARG A 328 -9.01 -31.46 -14.66
C ARG A 328 -9.39 -30.05 -15.09
N VAL A 329 -8.76 -29.07 -14.48
CA VAL A 329 -9.00 -27.64 -14.77
C VAL A 329 -7.98 -27.10 -15.75
N VAL A 330 -6.70 -27.45 -15.54
CA VAL A 330 -5.61 -27.09 -16.46
C VAL A 330 -4.76 -28.33 -16.69
N THR A 331 -4.35 -28.57 -17.93
CA THR A 331 -3.36 -29.58 -18.28
C THR A 331 -2.29 -28.91 -19.13
N ILE A 332 -1.05 -29.08 -18.74
CA ILE A 332 0.14 -28.52 -19.35
C ILE A 332 1.09 -29.64 -19.71
N GLU A 333 1.50 -29.69 -20.99
CA GLU A 333 2.44 -30.69 -21.52
C GLU A 333 3.57 -29.97 -22.26
N GLY A 334 4.80 -30.06 -21.72
CA GLY A 334 6.00 -29.47 -22.31
C GLY A 334 5.92 -27.94 -22.49
N LEU A 335 5.27 -27.21 -21.59
CA LEU A 335 5.12 -25.76 -21.71
C LEU A 335 6.45 -25.06 -21.43
N GLU A 336 6.88 -24.27 -22.40
CA GLU A 336 8.04 -23.38 -22.31
C GLU A 336 7.58 -21.96 -22.61
N LEU A 337 7.81 -21.02 -21.69
CA LEU A 337 7.66 -19.59 -21.95
C LEU A 337 8.95 -19.08 -22.57
N GLU A 338 8.91 -18.56 -23.79
CA GLU A 338 10.10 -18.17 -24.56
C GLU A 338 11.04 -17.28 -23.77
N GLY A 339 12.26 -17.77 -23.53
CA GLY A 339 13.33 -17.05 -22.82
C GLY A 339 13.11 -16.90 -21.31
N LEU A 340 12.09 -17.53 -20.72
CA LEU A 340 11.74 -17.40 -19.31
C LEU A 340 11.74 -18.74 -18.57
N THR A 341 11.27 -19.83 -19.17
CA THR A 341 11.25 -21.15 -18.54
C THR A 341 11.72 -22.25 -19.45
N ASP A 342 12.32 -23.29 -18.86
CA ASP A 342 12.48 -24.58 -19.52
C ASP A 342 11.11 -25.28 -19.68
N PRO A 343 10.97 -26.27 -20.58
CA PRO A 343 9.74 -27.04 -20.72
C PRO A 343 9.35 -27.76 -19.41
N PHE A 344 8.09 -27.63 -19.00
CA PHE A 344 7.57 -28.29 -17.80
C PHE A 344 6.16 -28.83 -18.03
N ASP A 345 5.80 -29.83 -17.21
CA ASP A 345 4.48 -30.44 -17.18
C ASP A 345 3.81 -30.16 -15.84
N THR A 346 2.50 -29.89 -15.84
CA THR A 346 1.71 -29.83 -14.59
C THR A 346 0.23 -30.07 -14.88
N GLU A 347 -0.49 -30.60 -13.92
CA GLU A 347 -1.93 -30.78 -13.96
C GLU A 347 -2.59 -30.10 -12.76
N VAL A 348 -3.65 -29.34 -13.01
CA VAL A 348 -4.41 -28.64 -11.98
C VAL A 348 -5.80 -29.27 -11.87
N LEU A 349 -6.16 -29.68 -10.65
CA LEU A 349 -7.45 -30.30 -10.39
C LEU A 349 -8.47 -29.28 -9.84
N PHE A 350 -9.74 -29.63 -9.96
CA PHE A 350 -10.82 -28.81 -9.44
C PHE A 350 -10.74 -28.66 -7.93
N GLY A 351 -10.83 -27.43 -7.46
CA GLY A 351 -10.79 -27.07 -6.05
C GLY A 351 -9.39 -26.88 -5.48
N GLU A 352 -8.34 -27.14 -6.25
CA GLU A 352 -6.96 -26.87 -5.79
C GLU A 352 -6.67 -25.37 -5.69
N ARG A 353 -5.82 -25.06 -4.72
CA ARG A 353 -5.27 -23.72 -4.50
C ARG A 353 -3.77 -23.76 -4.69
N ILE A 354 -3.29 -23.10 -5.73
CA ILE A 354 -1.91 -23.18 -6.18
C ILE A 354 -1.24 -21.81 -6.08
N GLY A 355 -0.17 -21.75 -5.29
CA GLY A 355 0.71 -20.60 -5.26
C GLY A 355 1.74 -20.67 -6.40
N VAL A 356 1.94 -19.58 -7.13
CA VAL A 356 3.01 -19.45 -8.13
C VAL A 356 4.07 -18.52 -7.53
N VAL A 357 5.21 -19.08 -7.18
CA VAL A 357 6.26 -18.36 -6.42
C VAL A 357 7.60 -18.39 -7.14
N GLY A 358 8.50 -17.48 -6.79
CA GLY A 358 9.83 -17.39 -7.39
C GLY A 358 10.34 -15.96 -7.47
N PRO A 359 11.62 -15.74 -7.83
CA PRO A 359 12.18 -14.42 -8.00
C PRO A 359 11.44 -13.56 -9.02
N ASN A 360 11.60 -12.24 -8.95
CA ASN A 360 11.03 -11.34 -9.93
C ASN A 360 11.66 -11.57 -11.32
N GLY A 361 10.85 -11.45 -12.38
CA GLY A 361 11.31 -11.61 -13.76
C GLY A 361 11.36 -13.06 -14.29
N THR A 362 10.97 -14.08 -13.50
CA THR A 362 11.00 -15.50 -13.90
C THR A 362 9.80 -15.96 -14.76
N GLY A 363 8.89 -15.06 -15.14
CA GLY A 363 7.77 -15.38 -16.02
C GLY A 363 6.44 -15.71 -15.34
N LYS A 364 6.32 -15.58 -14.00
CA LYS A 364 5.10 -15.89 -13.24
C LYS A 364 3.84 -15.20 -13.79
N SER A 365 3.89 -13.88 -13.98
CA SER A 365 2.77 -13.10 -14.52
C SER A 365 2.46 -13.46 -15.98
N HIS A 366 3.50 -13.78 -16.80
CA HIS A 366 3.30 -14.26 -18.17
C HIS A 366 2.56 -15.59 -18.19
N PHE A 367 2.88 -16.49 -17.27
CA PHE A 367 2.20 -17.76 -17.09
C PHE A 367 0.71 -17.58 -16.76
N LEU A 368 0.37 -16.70 -15.80
CA LEU A 368 -1.05 -16.41 -15.50
C LEU A 368 -1.77 -15.73 -16.67
N LYS A 369 -1.11 -14.80 -17.38
CA LYS A 369 -1.66 -14.16 -18.58
C LYS A 369 -1.94 -15.18 -19.68
N LEU A 370 -1.04 -16.14 -19.88
CA LEU A 370 -1.25 -17.22 -20.86
C LEU A 370 -2.47 -18.07 -20.49
N LEU A 371 -2.63 -18.46 -19.22
CA LEU A 371 -3.81 -19.18 -18.73
C LEU A 371 -5.11 -18.38 -18.88
N ALA A 372 -5.02 -17.05 -18.80
CA ALA A 372 -6.14 -16.14 -19.04
C ALA A 372 -6.50 -15.97 -20.52
N GLY A 373 -5.72 -16.56 -21.43
CA GLY A 373 -5.94 -16.51 -22.87
C GLY A 373 -5.30 -15.30 -23.57
N HIS A 374 -4.33 -14.64 -22.93
CA HIS A 374 -3.53 -13.61 -23.58
C HIS A 374 -2.51 -14.24 -24.54
N ASP A 375 -2.16 -13.51 -25.59
CA ASP A 375 -1.16 -13.95 -26.58
C ASP A 375 0.25 -13.77 -25.99
N ILE A 376 0.79 -14.85 -25.43
CA ILE A 376 2.14 -14.95 -24.86
C ILE A 376 2.93 -15.98 -25.66
N ALA A 377 4.13 -15.61 -26.11
CA ALA A 377 5.02 -16.49 -26.86
C ALA A 377 5.40 -17.72 -26.01
N HIS A 378 5.08 -18.90 -26.50
CA HIS A 378 5.30 -20.16 -25.78
C HIS A 378 5.38 -21.36 -26.74
N HIS A 379 5.98 -22.44 -26.27
CA HIS A 379 5.96 -23.76 -26.88
C HIS A 379 5.23 -24.76 -25.97
N GLY A 380 4.84 -25.92 -26.51
CA GLY A 380 4.10 -26.95 -25.77
C GLY A 380 2.58 -26.80 -25.88
N GLU A 381 1.87 -27.57 -25.07
CA GLU A 381 0.41 -27.60 -25.08
C GLU A 381 -0.17 -27.13 -23.74
N LEU A 382 -1.18 -26.27 -23.82
CA LEU A 382 -1.97 -25.82 -22.70
C LEU A 382 -3.44 -26.06 -22.99
N LYS A 383 -4.13 -26.81 -22.12
CA LYS A 383 -5.55 -27.16 -22.28
C LYS A 383 -6.32 -26.77 -21.02
N LEU A 384 -7.35 -25.94 -21.17
CA LEU A 384 -8.34 -25.70 -20.14
C LEU A 384 -9.43 -26.78 -20.20
N GLY A 385 -9.81 -27.27 -19.03
CA GLY A 385 -10.85 -28.27 -18.86
C GLY A 385 -12.24 -27.77 -19.26
N ALA A 386 -13.19 -28.71 -19.40
CA ALA A 386 -14.57 -28.39 -19.76
C ALA A 386 -15.22 -27.47 -18.69
N ARG A 387 -15.90 -26.41 -19.15
CA ARG A 387 -16.58 -25.40 -18.32
C ARG A 387 -15.65 -24.56 -17.44
N VAL A 388 -14.37 -24.56 -17.71
CA VAL A 388 -13.43 -23.65 -17.04
C VAL A 388 -13.61 -22.24 -17.62
N VAL A 389 -13.92 -21.30 -16.76
CA VAL A 389 -14.02 -19.87 -17.06
C VAL A 389 -12.92 -19.17 -16.27
N PRO A 390 -11.81 -18.76 -16.92
CA PRO A 390 -10.75 -18.04 -16.22
C PRO A 390 -11.20 -16.62 -15.91
N GLY A 391 -10.96 -16.18 -14.68
CA GLY A 391 -11.07 -14.80 -14.24
C GLY A 391 -9.69 -14.30 -13.84
N TYR A 392 -9.20 -13.25 -14.49
CA TYR A 392 -7.85 -12.74 -14.29
C TYR A 392 -7.87 -11.42 -13.53
N PHE A 393 -7.04 -11.35 -12.48
CA PHE A 393 -6.74 -10.14 -11.72
C PHE A 393 -5.30 -9.72 -12.05
N SER A 394 -5.11 -8.50 -12.53
CA SER A 394 -3.81 -7.96 -12.93
C SER A 394 -3.25 -6.99 -11.91
N GLN A 395 -1.99 -7.13 -11.59
CA GLN A 395 -1.23 -6.18 -10.77
C GLN A 395 -1.08 -4.81 -11.47
N LEU A 396 -0.78 -4.82 -12.76
CA LEU A 396 -0.78 -3.62 -13.58
C LEU A 396 -2.22 -3.33 -14.01
N HIS A 397 -2.71 -2.18 -13.64
CA HIS A 397 -4.07 -1.69 -13.91
C HIS A 397 -4.30 -1.46 -15.43
N GLU A 398 -3.93 -2.44 -16.24
CA GLU A 398 -4.32 -2.44 -17.65
C GLU A 398 -5.84 -2.51 -17.71
N PRO A 399 -6.50 -1.56 -18.41
CA PRO A 399 -7.91 -1.68 -18.67
C PRO A 399 -8.11 -3.03 -19.36
N THR A 400 -8.88 -3.91 -18.73
CA THR A 400 -9.19 -5.24 -19.28
C THR A 400 -9.62 -5.06 -20.74
N PRO A 401 -9.10 -5.83 -21.72
CA PRO A 401 -9.43 -5.67 -23.15
C PRO A 401 -10.93 -5.74 -23.46
N SER A 402 -11.75 -6.23 -22.54
CA SER A 402 -13.22 -6.23 -22.60
C SER A 402 -13.86 -4.85 -22.35
N LEU A 403 -13.08 -3.82 -21.96
CA LEU A 403 -13.51 -2.44 -21.91
C LEU A 403 -13.19 -1.81 -23.27
N GLY A 404 -14.08 -2.04 -24.25
CA GLY A 404 -13.92 -1.60 -25.64
C GLY A 404 -13.34 -0.19 -25.74
N ALA A 405 -12.10 -0.13 -26.17
CA ALA A 405 -11.46 1.11 -26.58
C ALA A 405 -12.06 1.56 -27.90
N SER A 406 -13.06 2.41 -27.86
CA SER A 406 -13.44 3.27 -28.97
C SER A 406 -13.77 4.66 -28.41
N ASP A 407 -12.98 5.64 -28.83
CA ASP A 407 -13.20 7.08 -28.86
C ASP A 407 -14.42 7.64 -28.10
N ALA A 408 -14.39 7.63 -26.78
CA ALA A 408 -15.20 8.49 -25.90
C ALA A 408 -14.72 8.27 -24.47
N THR A 409 -14.78 9.29 -23.63
CA THR A 409 -14.50 9.27 -22.18
C THR A 409 -14.69 7.90 -21.53
N GLU A 410 -13.64 7.39 -20.85
CA GLU A 410 -13.73 6.13 -20.09
C GLU A 410 -15.01 6.10 -19.25
N PRO A 411 -15.77 4.99 -19.28
CA PRO A 411 -17.03 4.89 -18.54
C PRO A 411 -16.79 4.93 -17.03
N GLY A 412 -17.69 5.57 -16.30
CA GLY A 412 -17.69 5.47 -14.84
C GLY A 412 -17.99 4.05 -14.35
N LEU A 413 -17.68 3.77 -13.07
CA LEU A 413 -17.85 2.44 -12.47
C LEU A 413 -19.29 1.93 -12.61
N LEU A 414 -20.26 2.80 -12.36
CA LEU A 414 -21.68 2.44 -12.49
C LEU A 414 -22.02 2.05 -13.92
N GLU A 415 -21.57 2.81 -14.90
CA GLU A 415 -21.81 2.50 -16.33
C GLU A 415 -21.17 1.18 -16.73
N LEU A 416 -19.97 0.89 -16.22
CA LEU A 416 -19.28 -0.37 -16.42
C LEU A 416 -20.11 -1.56 -15.92
N MET A 417 -20.69 -1.46 -14.71
CA MET A 417 -21.56 -2.50 -14.15
C MET A 417 -22.87 -2.66 -14.95
N LEU A 418 -23.45 -1.55 -15.40
CA LEU A 418 -24.66 -1.58 -16.26
C LEU A 418 -24.39 -2.27 -17.61
N LYS A 419 -23.23 -1.99 -18.26
CA LYS A 419 -22.80 -2.66 -19.51
C LYS A 419 -22.62 -4.17 -19.33
N ARG A 420 -22.35 -4.64 -18.11
CA ARG A 420 -22.26 -6.07 -17.75
C ARG A 420 -23.62 -6.71 -17.40
N GLY A 421 -24.70 -5.98 -17.58
CA GLY A 421 -26.08 -6.49 -17.41
C GLY A 421 -26.66 -6.34 -16.00
N HIS A 422 -25.98 -5.66 -15.07
CA HIS A 422 -26.53 -5.37 -13.75
C HIS A 422 -27.58 -4.26 -13.82
N THR A 423 -28.61 -4.34 -13.01
CA THR A 423 -29.51 -3.22 -12.77
C THR A 423 -28.79 -2.12 -11.96
N ARG A 424 -29.26 -0.88 -12.04
CA ARG A 424 -28.68 0.23 -11.26
C ARG A 424 -28.69 -0.05 -9.75
N GLY A 425 -29.75 -0.72 -9.25
CA GLY A 425 -29.86 -1.08 -7.83
C GLY A 425 -28.80 -2.11 -7.41
N GLU A 426 -28.62 -3.18 -8.20
CA GLU A 426 -27.60 -4.20 -7.95
C GLU A 426 -26.20 -3.63 -8.06
N ALA A 427 -25.93 -2.82 -9.07
CA ALA A 427 -24.63 -2.17 -9.27
C ALA A 427 -24.26 -1.29 -8.06
N MET A 428 -25.19 -0.42 -7.61
CA MET A 428 -24.94 0.44 -6.45
C MET A 428 -24.83 -0.34 -5.13
N ALA A 429 -25.57 -1.43 -4.96
CA ALA A 429 -25.44 -2.31 -3.80
C ALA A 429 -24.07 -3.00 -3.77
N SER A 430 -23.58 -3.47 -4.92
CA SER A 430 -22.26 -4.07 -5.05
C SER A 430 -21.14 -3.03 -4.82
N LEU A 431 -21.22 -1.86 -5.43
CA LEU A 431 -20.27 -0.77 -5.21
C LEU A 431 -20.21 -0.35 -3.72
N ARG A 432 -21.34 -0.36 -3.01
CA ARG A 432 -21.34 -0.10 -1.55
C ARG A 432 -20.63 -1.18 -0.76
N ARG A 433 -20.80 -2.46 -1.08
CA ARG A 433 -20.09 -3.57 -0.41
C ARG A 433 -18.57 -3.45 -0.55
N TYR A 434 -18.10 -2.90 -1.67
CA TYR A 434 -16.69 -2.69 -1.97
C TYR A 434 -16.20 -1.27 -1.63
N GLU A 435 -17.04 -0.45 -0.96
CA GLU A 435 -16.75 0.96 -0.62
C GLU A 435 -16.33 1.81 -1.83
N LEU A 436 -16.97 1.58 -2.96
CA LEU A 436 -16.73 2.27 -4.23
C LEU A 436 -17.89 3.19 -4.65
N HIS A 437 -18.95 3.30 -3.82
CA HIS A 437 -20.17 4.03 -4.17
C HIS A 437 -19.94 5.53 -4.35
N ASP A 438 -18.99 6.13 -3.63
CA ASP A 438 -18.62 7.55 -3.77
C ASP A 438 -17.87 7.83 -5.08
N CYS A 439 -17.31 6.80 -5.70
CA CYS A 439 -16.58 6.85 -6.95
C CYS A 439 -17.41 6.34 -8.14
N ALA A 440 -18.71 6.09 -7.98
CA ALA A 440 -19.57 5.42 -8.96
C ALA A 440 -19.56 6.08 -10.36
N GLU A 441 -19.40 7.39 -10.43
CA GLU A 441 -19.35 8.15 -11.69
C GLU A 441 -17.91 8.42 -12.18
N GLN A 442 -16.89 7.97 -11.44
CA GLN A 442 -15.49 8.21 -11.79
C GLN A 442 -14.99 7.16 -12.79
N PRO A 443 -14.13 7.55 -13.77
CA PRO A 443 -13.41 6.62 -14.61
C PRO A 443 -12.42 5.76 -13.83
N PHE A 444 -12.13 4.54 -14.31
CA PHE A 444 -11.19 3.62 -13.67
C PHE A 444 -9.80 4.24 -13.43
N ALA A 445 -9.26 4.95 -14.41
CA ALA A 445 -7.93 5.56 -14.33
C ALA A 445 -7.79 6.62 -13.23
N THR A 446 -8.90 7.20 -12.74
CA THR A 446 -8.89 8.23 -11.68
C THR A 446 -8.96 7.65 -10.27
N LEU A 447 -9.17 6.36 -10.14
CA LEU A 447 -9.25 5.66 -8.87
C LEU A 447 -7.86 5.48 -8.23
N SER A 448 -7.81 5.46 -6.90
CA SER A 448 -6.60 5.03 -6.20
C SER A 448 -6.33 3.53 -6.45
N GLY A 449 -5.06 3.09 -6.31
CA GLY A 449 -4.68 1.68 -6.50
C GLY A 449 -5.56 0.70 -5.71
N GLY A 450 -5.85 0.99 -4.43
CA GLY A 450 -6.75 0.16 -3.63
C GLY A 450 -8.21 0.17 -4.10
N GLN A 451 -8.71 1.28 -4.66
CA GLN A 451 -10.04 1.34 -5.26
C GLN A 451 -10.09 0.53 -6.55
N GLN A 452 -9.04 0.61 -7.37
CA GLN A 452 -8.89 -0.18 -8.59
C GLN A 452 -8.86 -1.68 -8.28
N ALA A 453 -8.07 -2.11 -7.30
CA ALA A 453 -8.00 -3.49 -6.86
C ALA A 453 -9.36 -4.01 -6.36
N ARG A 454 -10.06 -3.25 -5.52
CA ARG A 454 -11.41 -3.61 -5.06
C ARG A 454 -12.42 -3.70 -6.20
N LEU A 455 -12.34 -2.80 -7.18
CA LEU A 455 -13.18 -2.89 -8.38
C LEU A 455 -12.89 -4.15 -9.20
N GLN A 456 -11.62 -4.48 -9.42
CA GLN A 456 -11.24 -5.70 -10.15
C GLN A 456 -11.79 -6.96 -9.46
N ILE A 457 -11.69 -7.03 -8.12
CA ILE A 457 -12.27 -8.15 -7.36
C ILE A 457 -13.80 -8.19 -7.51
N LEU A 458 -14.48 -7.04 -7.47
CA LEU A 458 -15.92 -6.97 -7.77
C LEU A 458 -16.25 -7.47 -9.18
N LEU A 459 -15.41 -7.14 -10.16
CA LEU A 459 -15.59 -7.60 -11.54
C LEU A 459 -15.36 -9.12 -11.67
N LEU A 460 -14.42 -9.69 -10.90
CA LEU A 460 -14.25 -11.14 -10.79
C LEU A 460 -15.47 -11.81 -10.14
N GLU A 461 -15.99 -11.25 -9.06
CA GLU A 461 -17.23 -11.76 -8.42
C GLU A 461 -18.37 -11.88 -9.42
N THR A 462 -18.50 -10.92 -10.32
CA THR A 462 -19.61 -10.86 -11.29
C THR A 462 -19.33 -11.59 -12.61
N SER A 463 -18.11 -12.10 -12.82
CA SER A 463 -17.72 -12.75 -14.07
C SER A 463 -18.18 -14.20 -14.20
N GLY A 464 -18.58 -14.84 -13.09
CA GLY A 464 -18.87 -16.28 -13.06
C GLY A 464 -17.62 -17.16 -13.25
N ALA A 465 -16.45 -16.63 -12.90
CA ALA A 465 -15.19 -17.36 -12.99
C ALA A 465 -15.21 -18.63 -12.13
N THR A 466 -14.65 -19.72 -12.67
CA THR A 466 -14.47 -21.00 -11.98
C THR A 466 -13.00 -21.32 -11.75
N LEU A 467 -12.11 -20.60 -12.41
CA LEU A 467 -10.67 -20.57 -12.20
C LEU A 467 -10.27 -19.10 -11.96
N LEU A 468 -9.81 -18.79 -10.76
CA LEU A 468 -9.25 -17.48 -10.44
C LEU A 468 -7.75 -17.48 -10.70
N LEU A 469 -7.30 -16.53 -11.49
CA LEU A 469 -5.90 -16.27 -11.80
C LEU A 469 -5.54 -14.91 -11.22
N LEU A 470 -4.81 -14.90 -10.11
CA LEU A 470 -4.56 -13.71 -9.31
C LEU A 470 -3.08 -13.33 -9.37
N ASP A 471 -2.78 -12.15 -9.88
CA ASP A 471 -1.40 -11.63 -9.99
C ASP A 471 -1.18 -10.52 -8.96
N GLU A 472 -0.51 -10.85 -7.85
CA GLU A 472 -0.27 -10.01 -6.66
C GLU A 472 -1.57 -9.36 -6.11
N PRO A 473 -2.58 -10.14 -5.75
CA PRO A 473 -3.91 -9.61 -5.45
C PRO A 473 -3.98 -8.79 -4.16
N THR A 474 -3.01 -8.93 -3.26
CA THR A 474 -2.92 -8.19 -2.00
C THR A 474 -2.12 -6.90 -2.12
N ASP A 475 -1.34 -6.73 -3.19
CA ASP A 475 -0.65 -5.47 -3.46
C ASP A 475 -1.67 -4.34 -3.61
N ASN A 476 -1.37 -3.18 -3.06
CA ASN A 476 -2.25 -2.00 -3.02
C ASN A 476 -3.56 -2.16 -2.20
N LEU A 477 -3.84 -3.32 -1.60
CA LEU A 477 -4.93 -3.46 -0.64
C LEU A 477 -4.47 -3.03 0.76
N ASP A 478 -5.37 -2.36 1.49
CA ASP A 478 -5.17 -2.16 2.91
C ASP A 478 -5.45 -3.45 3.69
N LEU A 479 -5.02 -3.49 4.94
CA LEU A 479 -5.11 -4.69 5.80
C LEU A 479 -6.51 -5.29 5.82
N VAL A 480 -7.55 -4.46 5.96
CA VAL A 480 -8.96 -4.92 6.03
C VAL A 480 -9.42 -5.51 4.69
N SER A 481 -9.02 -4.89 3.58
CA SER A 481 -9.36 -5.38 2.24
C SER A 481 -8.63 -6.68 1.92
N SER A 482 -7.37 -6.84 2.34
CA SER A 482 -6.62 -8.09 2.18
C SER A 482 -7.25 -9.24 2.98
N GLU A 483 -7.63 -8.99 4.23
CA GLU A 483 -8.34 -9.98 5.07
C GLU A 483 -9.71 -10.37 4.48
N ALA A 484 -10.44 -9.40 3.91
CA ALA A 484 -11.72 -9.65 3.25
C ALA A 484 -11.54 -10.50 1.97
N LEU A 485 -10.45 -10.28 1.21
CA LEU A 485 -10.11 -11.10 0.05
C LEU A 485 -9.78 -12.53 0.45
N GLU A 486 -8.95 -12.73 1.48
CA GLU A 486 -8.63 -14.07 1.99
C GLU A 486 -9.88 -14.82 2.43
N ALA A 487 -10.75 -14.18 3.22
CA ALA A 487 -12.01 -14.79 3.65
C ALA A 487 -12.93 -15.14 2.47
N ALA A 488 -12.91 -14.35 1.40
CA ALA A 488 -13.66 -14.66 0.18
C ALA A 488 -13.05 -15.80 -0.63
N LEU A 489 -11.71 -15.88 -0.69
CA LEU A 489 -10.99 -16.97 -1.33
C LEU A 489 -11.23 -18.28 -0.59
N ASP A 490 -11.29 -18.26 0.75
CA ASP A 490 -11.61 -19.43 1.57
C ASP A 490 -13.00 -20.01 1.28
N GLN A 491 -13.95 -19.17 0.92
CA GLN A 491 -15.32 -19.58 0.58
C GLN A 491 -15.51 -19.90 -0.91
N PHE A 492 -14.51 -19.64 -1.75
CA PHE A 492 -14.64 -19.82 -3.19
C PHE A 492 -14.70 -21.31 -3.58
N GLU A 493 -15.81 -21.71 -4.22
CA GLU A 493 -16.04 -23.07 -4.71
C GLU A 493 -15.47 -23.27 -6.12
N GLY A 494 -14.20 -23.03 -6.34
CA GLY A 494 -13.50 -23.17 -7.61
C GLY A 494 -12.01 -23.35 -7.40
N THR A 495 -11.25 -23.30 -8.49
CA THR A 495 -9.79 -23.43 -8.47
C THR A 495 -9.14 -22.05 -8.41
N VAL A 496 -8.10 -21.92 -7.61
CA VAL A 496 -7.34 -20.66 -7.46
C VAL A 496 -5.89 -20.89 -7.83
N MET A 497 -5.35 -20.02 -8.66
CA MET A 497 -3.94 -19.91 -8.98
C MET A 497 -3.49 -18.49 -8.72
N ALA A 498 -2.53 -18.27 -7.82
CA ALA A 498 -2.10 -16.92 -7.49
C ALA A 498 -0.57 -16.78 -7.48
N VAL A 499 -0.09 -15.78 -8.17
CA VAL A 499 1.25 -15.21 -7.94
C VAL A 499 1.12 -14.31 -6.73
N THR A 500 1.90 -14.56 -5.69
CA THR A 500 1.91 -13.67 -4.53
C THR A 500 3.22 -13.75 -3.75
N HIS A 501 3.56 -12.62 -3.15
CA HIS A 501 4.63 -12.49 -2.16
C HIS A 501 4.07 -12.24 -0.75
N ASP A 502 2.75 -12.34 -0.57
CA ASP A 502 2.08 -12.29 0.73
C ASP A 502 2.13 -13.66 1.40
N ARG A 503 2.99 -13.78 2.42
CA ARG A 503 3.20 -15.03 3.15
C ARG A 503 2.00 -15.50 3.98
N TRP A 504 1.06 -14.60 4.28
CA TRP A 504 -0.20 -14.99 4.94
C TRP A 504 -1.15 -15.64 3.95
N LEU A 505 -1.30 -15.05 2.78
CA LEU A 505 -2.09 -15.65 1.70
C LEU A 505 -1.50 -17.01 1.26
N MET A 506 -0.16 -17.13 1.21
CA MET A 506 0.53 -18.40 0.88
C MET A 506 0.13 -19.56 1.78
N ARG A 507 -0.20 -19.31 3.05
CA ARG A 507 -0.62 -20.36 3.99
C ARG A 507 -1.95 -21.03 3.62
N SER A 508 -2.74 -20.43 2.74
CA SER A 508 -4.00 -20.97 2.25
C SER A 508 -3.87 -21.83 0.99
N PHE A 509 -2.66 -21.99 0.45
CA PHE A 509 -2.42 -22.78 -0.75
C PHE A 509 -2.02 -24.23 -0.43
N ASP A 510 -2.51 -25.17 -1.27
CA ASP A 510 -2.28 -26.61 -1.11
C ASP A 510 -0.90 -27.03 -1.62
N ARG A 511 -0.41 -26.36 -2.69
CA ARG A 511 0.90 -26.61 -3.33
C ARG A 511 1.39 -25.39 -4.09
N PHE A 512 2.64 -25.43 -4.50
CA PHE A 512 3.32 -24.33 -5.17
C PHE A 512 3.96 -24.77 -6.48
N LEU A 513 3.90 -23.89 -7.48
CA LEU A 513 4.75 -23.92 -8.65
C LEU A 513 5.88 -22.93 -8.43
N VAL A 514 7.09 -23.44 -8.27
CA VAL A 514 8.28 -22.64 -7.99
C VAL A 514 9.01 -22.37 -9.30
N PHE A 515 9.00 -21.10 -9.72
CA PHE A 515 9.73 -20.60 -10.89
C PHE A 515 11.15 -20.22 -10.45
N GLY A 516 12.14 -21.00 -10.84
CA GLY A 516 13.54 -20.79 -10.50
C GLY A 516 14.20 -19.68 -11.32
N ALA A 517 15.26 -19.06 -10.77
CA ALA A 517 16.12 -18.16 -11.53
C ALA A 517 16.94 -18.89 -12.60
N ASP A 518 17.01 -20.22 -12.51
CA ASP A 518 17.64 -21.15 -13.47
C ASP A 518 16.69 -21.58 -14.59
N CYS A 519 15.59 -20.85 -14.80
CA CYS A 519 14.53 -21.15 -15.75
C CYS A 519 13.74 -22.44 -15.47
N THR A 520 14.02 -23.19 -14.41
CA THR A 520 13.26 -24.41 -14.08
C THR A 520 11.95 -24.07 -13.38
N VAL A 521 10.89 -24.86 -13.66
CA VAL A 521 9.62 -24.83 -12.91
C VAL A 521 9.45 -26.15 -12.19
N ARG A 522 9.21 -26.11 -10.88
CA ARG A 522 9.07 -27.29 -10.02
C ARG A 522 7.82 -27.21 -9.18
N GLU A 523 7.23 -28.37 -8.90
CA GLU A 523 6.17 -28.46 -7.90
C GLU A 523 6.74 -28.68 -6.50
N SER A 524 6.14 -28.03 -5.49
CA SER A 524 6.49 -28.15 -4.08
C SER A 524 5.22 -28.09 -3.23
N GLU A 525 5.19 -28.85 -2.13
CA GLU A 525 4.16 -28.75 -1.10
C GLU A 525 4.47 -27.61 -0.10
N ASP A 526 5.71 -27.14 -0.06
CA ASP A 526 6.17 -26.05 0.81
C ASP A 526 6.39 -24.77 0.01
N SER A 527 6.00 -23.64 0.61
CA SER A 527 6.27 -22.30 0.09
C SER A 527 7.73 -21.86 0.22
N GLU A 528 8.58 -22.66 0.86
CA GLU A 528 9.99 -22.37 1.05
C GLU A 528 10.70 -22.33 -0.31
N LEU A 529 11.03 -21.12 -0.74
CA LEU A 529 11.92 -20.91 -1.88
C LEU A 529 13.29 -21.54 -1.53
N PRO A 530 13.88 -22.34 -2.43
CA PRO A 530 15.22 -22.88 -2.19
C PRO A 530 16.17 -21.71 -1.87
N ALA A 531 16.81 -21.79 -0.70
CA ALA A 531 17.83 -20.83 -0.31
C ALA A 531 18.83 -20.70 -1.46
N ARG A 532 19.12 -19.47 -1.88
CA ARG A 532 20.18 -19.20 -2.86
C ARG A 532 21.48 -19.79 -2.27
N GLY A 533 21.99 -20.84 -2.91
CA GLY A 533 23.32 -21.38 -2.66
C GLY A 533 24.40 -20.35 -3.05
#